data_8414e56d68188ca2c8c21bc1e3a58dfc
#
_entry.id   8414e56d68188ca2c8c21bc1e3a58dfc
#
_cell.length_a   1.000
_cell.length_b   1.000
_cell.length_c   1.000
_cell.angle_alpha   90.00
_cell.angle_beta   90.00
_cell.angle_gamma   90.00
#
_symmetry.space_group_name_H-M   'P 1'
#
loop_
_entity.id
_entity.type
_entity.pdbx_description
1 polymer ?
#
loop_
_entity_poly.entity_id
_entity_poly.type
_entity_poly.pdbx_seq_one_letter_code
_entity_poly.pdbx_strand_id
1 'polypeptide(L)'
;MQIKTKKEKKERIRLRQRKRISGTADRPRLAVFRSNAHIYAQVIDDLAGTTLASASSSEPSLKQTFSGEVRGGNKAGAEALGKVIAERLKEKGVTKVVFDRGGFLYHGRIRAIADAARAAGLEF
;
A
#
# COMPACT_ATOMS: atom_id res chain seq x y z
N MET A 1 18.95 -17.40 16.25
CA MET A 1 18.32 -18.05 15.10
C MET A 1 18.82 -17.41 13.81
N GLN A 2 19.36 -18.20 12.91
CA GLN A 2 19.88 -17.68 11.64
C GLN A 2 18.76 -17.50 10.62
N ILE A 3 18.82 -16.39 9.90
CA ILE A 3 17.89 -16.11 8.81
C ILE A 3 18.48 -16.67 7.53
N LYS A 4 17.82 -17.67 6.93
CA LYS A 4 18.37 -18.43 5.81
C LYS A 4 17.97 -17.91 4.44
N THR A 5 16.83 -17.22 4.28
CA THR A 5 16.30 -16.78 2.99
C THR A 5 15.85 -15.32 3.00
N LYS A 6 15.75 -14.73 1.81
CA LYS A 6 15.19 -13.38 1.63
C LYS A 6 13.73 -13.30 2.06
N LYS A 7 12.97 -14.38 1.82
CA LYS A 7 11.57 -14.47 2.23
C LYS A 7 11.43 -14.45 3.75
N GLU A 8 12.28 -15.19 4.46
CA GLU A 8 12.29 -15.20 5.92
C GLU A 8 12.67 -13.86 6.50
N LYS A 9 13.64 -13.15 5.88
CA LYS A 9 14.02 -11.79 6.28
C LYS A 9 12.86 -10.81 6.15
N LYS A 10 12.14 -10.84 5.03
CA LYS A 10 10.97 -9.98 4.81
C LYS A 10 9.88 -10.25 5.83
N GLU A 11 9.58 -11.51 6.07
CA GLU A 11 8.55 -11.93 7.04
C GLU A 11 8.89 -11.41 8.44
N ARG A 12 10.14 -11.52 8.84
CA ARG A 12 10.61 -11.05 10.14
C ARG A 12 10.52 -9.54 10.27
N ILE A 13 10.90 -8.81 9.23
CA ILE A 13 10.78 -7.34 9.20
C ILE A 13 9.31 -6.93 9.29
N ARG A 14 8.44 -7.59 8.52
CA ARG A 14 7.00 -7.34 8.52
C ARG A 14 6.39 -7.54 9.91
N LEU A 15 6.69 -8.65 10.56
CA LEU A 15 6.20 -8.95 11.91
C LEU A 15 6.69 -7.93 12.93
N ARG A 16 7.95 -7.49 12.82
CA ARG A 16 8.51 -6.47 13.70
C ARG A 16 7.82 -5.12 13.52
N GLN A 17 7.54 -4.73 12.28
CA GLN A 17 6.83 -3.50 11.99
C GLN A 17 5.41 -3.54 12.51
N ARG A 18 4.69 -4.66 12.38
CA ARG A 18 3.31 -4.81 12.85
C ARG A 18 3.15 -4.71 14.35
N LYS A 19 4.21 -4.93 15.13
CA LYS A 19 4.19 -4.66 16.57
C LYS A 19 4.09 -3.17 16.88
N ARG A 20 4.59 -2.31 15.99
CA ARG A 20 4.59 -0.86 16.14
C ARG A 20 3.44 -0.19 15.39
N ILE A 21 2.96 -0.84 14.33
CA ILE A 21 1.97 -0.28 13.42
C ILE A 21 0.68 -1.06 13.56
N SER A 22 -0.34 -0.38 14.08
CA SER A 22 -1.69 -0.94 14.19
C SER A 22 -2.68 0.08 13.67
N GLY A 23 -3.56 -0.33 12.76
CA GLY A 23 -4.57 0.54 12.17
C GLY A 23 -5.82 0.61 13.05
N THR A 24 -6.41 1.80 13.12
CA THR A 24 -7.69 2.06 13.78
C THR A 24 -8.66 2.68 12.78
N ALA A 25 -9.94 2.86 13.17
CA ALA A 25 -10.92 3.52 12.31
C ALA A 25 -10.51 4.96 11.94
N ASP A 26 -9.90 5.69 12.90
CA ASP A 26 -9.46 7.06 12.67
C ASP A 26 -8.15 7.16 11.89
N ARG A 27 -7.29 6.18 12.04
CA ARG A 27 -5.99 6.11 11.37
C ARG A 27 -5.72 4.66 10.95
N PRO A 28 -6.39 4.18 9.88
CA PRO A 28 -6.22 2.80 9.43
C PRO A 28 -4.83 2.56 8.85
N ARG A 29 -4.47 1.29 8.76
CA ARG A 29 -3.17 0.86 8.23
C ARG A 29 -3.24 0.73 6.71
N LEU A 30 -2.44 1.53 6.01
CA LEU A 30 -2.25 1.41 4.56
C LEU A 30 -1.15 0.39 4.30
N ALA A 31 -1.54 -0.82 3.94
CA ALA A 31 -0.62 -1.91 3.62
C ALA A 31 -0.42 -2.01 2.11
N VAL A 32 0.84 -2.18 1.69
CA VAL A 32 1.19 -2.30 0.28
C VAL A 32 1.91 -3.62 0.01
N PHE A 33 1.63 -4.20 -1.14
CA PHE A 33 2.25 -5.44 -1.63
C PHE A 33 2.66 -5.24 -3.08
N ARG A 34 3.70 -5.93 -3.51
CA ARG A 34 4.10 -5.93 -4.90
C ARG A 34 4.54 -7.31 -5.38
N SER A 35 4.24 -7.59 -6.65
CA SER A 35 4.86 -8.66 -7.41
C SER A 35 5.61 -8.03 -8.60
N ASN A 36 6.22 -8.85 -9.46
CA ASN A 36 6.91 -8.33 -10.64
C ASN A 36 6.01 -7.52 -11.57
N ALA A 37 4.79 -7.99 -11.78
CA ALA A 37 3.85 -7.41 -12.75
C ALA A 37 2.78 -6.52 -12.13
N HIS A 38 2.48 -6.70 -10.83
CA HIS A 38 1.36 -6.02 -10.18
C HIS A 38 1.73 -5.39 -8.86
N ILE A 39 0.88 -4.44 -8.44
CA ILE A 39 1.02 -3.73 -7.20
C ILE A 39 -0.36 -3.62 -6.54
N TYR A 40 -0.40 -3.71 -5.20
CA TYR A 40 -1.64 -3.80 -4.42
C TYR A 40 -1.56 -2.90 -3.21
N ALA A 41 -2.69 -2.30 -2.84
CA ALA A 41 -2.83 -1.51 -1.61
C ALA A 41 -4.14 -1.86 -0.91
N GLN A 42 -4.09 -1.94 0.42
CA GLN A 42 -5.26 -2.14 1.28
C GLN A 42 -5.19 -1.19 2.45
N VAL A 43 -6.34 -0.65 2.83
CA VAL A 43 -6.49 0.20 4.01
C VAL A 43 -7.33 -0.56 5.03
N ILE A 44 -6.72 -0.90 6.16
CA ILE A 44 -7.27 -1.87 7.12
C ILE A 44 -7.46 -1.23 8.50
N ASP A 45 -8.65 -1.44 9.09
CA ASP A 45 -8.92 -1.20 10.49
C ASP A 45 -8.61 -2.51 11.23
N ASP A 46 -7.47 -2.57 11.93
CA ASP A 46 -7.03 -3.78 12.63
C ASP A 46 -7.88 -4.10 13.85
N LEU A 47 -8.50 -3.10 14.48
CA LEU A 47 -9.36 -3.32 15.63
C LEU A 47 -10.67 -4.00 15.25
N ALA A 48 -11.27 -3.59 14.14
CA ALA A 48 -12.51 -4.18 13.63
C ALA A 48 -12.27 -5.38 12.72
N GLY A 49 -11.03 -5.57 12.23
CA GLY A 49 -10.69 -6.64 11.30
C GLY A 49 -11.29 -6.44 9.91
N THR A 50 -11.54 -5.19 9.51
CA THR A 50 -12.18 -4.87 8.23
C THR A 50 -11.26 -4.08 7.30
N THR A 51 -11.41 -4.30 5.99
CA THR A 51 -10.75 -3.52 4.95
C THR A 51 -11.66 -2.38 4.53
N LEU A 52 -11.20 -1.13 4.72
CA LEU A 52 -11.97 0.07 4.38
C LEU A 52 -11.90 0.41 2.90
N ALA A 53 -10.75 0.22 2.29
CA ALA A 53 -10.52 0.48 0.87
C ALA A 53 -9.41 -0.42 0.35
N SER A 54 -9.45 -0.72 -0.92
CA SER A 54 -8.39 -1.49 -1.59
C SER A 54 -8.23 -1.03 -3.03
N ALA A 55 -7.07 -1.28 -3.60
CA ALA A 55 -6.80 -1.03 -5.01
C ALA A 55 -5.69 -1.97 -5.51
N SER A 56 -5.75 -2.32 -6.78
CA SER A 56 -4.76 -3.19 -7.40
C SER A 56 -4.60 -2.82 -8.87
N SER A 57 -3.38 -2.93 -9.39
CA SER A 57 -3.12 -2.74 -10.81
C SER A 57 -3.78 -3.81 -11.69
N SER A 58 -4.24 -4.92 -11.10
CA SER A 58 -4.95 -5.99 -11.80
C SER A 58 -6.48 -5.82 -11.83
N GLU A 59 -7.02 -4.78 -11.17
CA GLU A 59 -8.48 -4.56 -11.15
C GLU A 59 -9.02 -4.24 -12.55
N PRO A 60 -10.10 -4.91 -13.00
CA PRO A 60 -10.74 -4.59 -14.27
C PRO A 60 -11.21 -3.13 -14.38
N SER A 61 -11.67 -2.55 -13.27
CA SER A 61 -12.13 -1.15 -13.22
C SER A 61 -11.00 -0.14 -13.45
N LEU A 62 -9.73 -0.54 -13.27
CA LEU A 62 -8.57 0.31 -13.46
C LEU A 62 -7.80 0.00 -14.76
N LYS A 63 -8.40 -0.77 -15.65
CA LYS A 63 -7.75 -1.18 -16.89
C LYS A 63 -7.26 0.00 -17.74
N GLN A 64 -8.03 1.08 -17.81
CA GLN A 64 -7.64 2.28 -18.56
C GLN A 64 -6.54 3.06 -17.85
N THR A 65 -6.55 3.08 -16.52
CA THR A 65 -5.51 3.72 -15.71
C THR A 65 -4.17 3.02 -15.87
N PHE A 66 -4.18 1.68 -15.87
CA PHE A 66 -2.97 0.86 -16.03
C PHE A 66 -2.80 0.41 -17.47
N SER A 67 -2.56 1.37 -18.34
CA SER A 67 -2.34 1.13 -19.79
C SER A 67 -1.07 1.82 -20.26
N GLY A 68 -0.48 1.31 -21.34
CA GLY A 68 0.73 1.87 -21.92
C GLY A 68 1.93 1.77 -20.96
N GLU A 69 2.52 2.92 -20.61
CA GLU A 69 3.67 3.01 -19.72
C GLU A 69 3.30 2.96 -18.24
N VAL A 70 2.01 3.06 -17.90
CA VAL A 70 1.51 3.00 -16.52
C VAL A 70 1.19 1.54 -16.19
N ARG A 71 2.11 0.86 -15.51
CA ARG A 71 2.01 -0.59 -15.21
C ARG A 71 2.32 -0.87 -13.75
N GLY A 72 1.74 -1.96 -13.23
CA GLY A 72 2.00 -2.40 -11.85
C GLY A 72 3.46 -2.74 -11.57
N GLY A 73 4.25 -3.02 -12.60
CA GLY A 73 5.67 -3.32 -12.47
C GLY A 73 6.60 -2.12 -12.44
N ASN A 74 6.10 -0.88 -12.57
CA ASN A 74 6.95 0.31 -12.62
C ASN A 74 6.47 1.43 -11.70
N LYS A 75 7.27 2.49 -11.58
CA LYS A 75 6.97 3.64 -10.71
C LYS A 75 5.72 4.41 -11.15
N ALA A 76 5.51 4.56 -12.45
CA ALA A 76 4.32 5.25 -12.97
C ALA A 76 3.03 4.57 -12.50
N GLY A 77 3.01 3.23 -12.51
CA GLY A 77 1.89 2.46 -11.99
C GLY A 77 1.73 2.59 -10.49
N ALA A 78 2.83 2.63 -9.75
CA ALA A 78 2.79 2.83 -8.30
C ALA A 78 2.22 4.21 -7.94
N GLU A 79 2.61 5.25 -8.65
CA GLU A 79 2.06 6.60 -8.46
C GLU A 79 0.55 6.62 -8.75
N ALA A 80 0.12 5.97 -9.83
CA ALA A 80 -1.30 5.86 -10.17
C ALA A 80 -2.08 5.13 -9.07
N LEU A 81 -1.53 4.04 -8.52
CA LEU A 81 -2.17 3.28 -7.44
C LEU A 81 -2.28 4.11 -6.17
N GLY A 82 -1.23 4.84 -5.80
CA GLY A 82 -1.24 5.72 -4.63
C GLY A 82 -2.35 6.77 -4.72
N LYS A 83 -2.53 7.36 -5.89
CA LYS A 83 -3.60 8.31 -6.14
C LYS A 83 -4.98 7.66 -6.03
N VAL A 84 -5.17 6.49 -6.62
CA VAL A 84 -6.44 5.76 -6.59
C VAL A 84 -6.83 5.40 -5.16
N ILE A 85 -5.90 4.83 -4.37
CA ILE A 85 -6.21 4.42 -3.01
C ILE A 85 -6.52 5.61 -2.12
N ALA A 86 -5.82 6.73 -2.32
CA ALA A 86 -6.09 7.97 -1.58
C ALA A 86 -7.48 8.51 -1.90
N GLU A 87 -7.88 8.53 -3.16
CA GLU A 87 -9.21 8.98 -3.56
C GLU A 87 -10.31 8.11 -2.98
N ARG A 88 -10.13 6.78 -3.04
CA ARG A 88 -11.10 5.82 -2.49
C ARG A 88 -11.26 5.97 -0.98
N LEU A 89 -10.18 6.24 -0.27
CA LEU A 89 -10.23 6.43 1.17
C LEU A 89 -10.85 7.78 1.54
N LYS A 90 -10.55 8.83 0.79
CA LYS A 90 -11.15 10.15 1.02
C LYS A 90 -12.65 10.15 0.81
N GLU A 91 -13.17 9.35 -0.11
CA GLU A 91 -14.63 9.15 -0.30
C GLU A 91 -15.29 8.62 0.97
N LYS A 92 -14.57 7.92 1.81
CA LYS A 92 -15.03 7.42 3.11
C LYS A 92 -14.81 8.38 4.26
N GLY A 93 -14.29 9.59 3.96
CA GLY A 93 -14.04 10.61 4.97
C GLY A 93 -12.80 10.39 5.81
N VAL A 94 -11.91 9.51 5.41
CA VAL A 94 -10.66 9.20 6.14
C VAL A 94 -9.47 9.76 5.38
N THR A 95 -8.64 10.56 6.06
CA THR A 95 -7.46 11.19 5.45
C THR A 95 -6.16 10.83 6.16
N LYS A 96 -6.22 10.25 7.35
CA LYS A 96 -5.04 9.88 8.15
C LYS A 96 -4.84 8.37 8.09
N VAL A 97 -3.61 7.93 7.82
CA VAL A 97 -3.26 6.51 7.77
C VAL A 97 -1.91 6.27 8.43
N VAL A 98 -1.64 5.02 8.78
CA VAL A 98 -0.32 4.54 9.17
C VAL A 98 0.21 3.71 8.00
N PHE A 99 1.39 4.03 7.49
CA PHE A 99 1.94 3.34 6.33
C PHE A 99 2.69 2.07 6.75
N ASP A 100 2.25 0.91 6.19
CA ASP A 100 2.88 -0.38 6.39
C ASP A 100 3.46 -0.86 5.05
N ARG A 101 4.77 -0.86 4.95
CA ARG A 101 5.49 -1.27 3.73
C ARG A 101 5.61 -2.80 3.56
N GLY A 102 5.10 -3.60 4.51
CA GLY A 102 5.01 -5.06 4.38
C GLY A 102 6.35 -5.78 4.30
N GLY A 103 7.41 -5.23 4.88
CA GLY A 103 8.76 -5.79 4.81
C GLY A 103 9.55 -5.40 3.57
N PHE A 104 8.93 -4.68 2.61
CA PHE A 104 9.64 -4.11 1.46
C PHE A 104 10.46 -2.89 1.86
N LEU A 105 11.53 -2.62 1.13
CA LEU A 105 12.31 -1.41 1.34
C LEU A 105 11.50 -0.18 0.92
N TYR A 106 11.66 0.93 1.65
CA TYR A 106 11.03 2.20 1.30
C TYR A 106 11.78 2.84 0.13
N HIS A 107 11.60 2.25 -1.04
CA HIS A 107 12.32 2.60 -2.25
C HIS A 107 11.50 2.21 -3.49
N GLY A 108 11.78 2.83 -4.62
CA GLY A 108 11.15 2.50 -5.90
C GLY A 108 9.62 2.63 -5.86
N ARG A 109 8.93 1.55 -6.23
CA ARG A 109 7.46 1.51 -6.27
C ARG A 109 6.80 1.78 -4.93
N ILE A 110 7.36 1.27 -3.85
CA ILE A 110 6.79 1.45 -2.50
C ILE A 110 6.82 2.93 -2.11
N ARG A 111 7.93 3.61 -2.33
CA ARG A 111 8.05 5.04 -2.09
C ARG A 111 7.14 5.84 -3.01
N ALA A 112 7.02 5.45 -4.27
CA ALA A 112 6.15 6.13 -5.23
C ALA A 112 4.68 6.10 -4.81
N ILE A 113 4.19 4.98 -4.27
CA ILE A 113 2.84 4.89 -3.70
C ILE A 113 2.67 5.88 -2.56
N ALA A 114 3.61 5.89 -1.62
CA ALA A 114 3.54 6.76 -0.44
C ALA A 114 3.53 8.24 -0.84
N ASP A 115 4.45 8.64 -1.72
CA ASP A 115 4.54 10.02 -2.18
C ASP A 115 3.28 10.46 -2.93
N ALA A 116 2.73 9.60 -3.80
CA ALA A 116 1.50 9.88 -4.54
C ALA A 116 0.28 9.97 -3.62
N ALA A 117 0.19 9.10 -2.63
CA ALA A 117 -0.90 9.12 -1.65
C ALA A 117 -0.86 10.40 -0.80
N ARG A 118 0.33 10.84 -0.39
CA ARG A 118 0.50 12.11 0.33
C ARG A 118 0.14 13.30 -0.54
N ALA A 119 0.57 13.29 -1.81
CA ALA A 119 0.22 14.36 -2.77
C ALA A 119 -1.28 14.43 -3.02
N ALA A 120 -1.99 13.31 -2.92
CA ALA A 120 -3.45 13.24 -3.08
C ALA A 120 -4.22 13.61 -1.81
N GLY A 121 -3.54 13.90 -0.70
CA GLY A 121 -4.14 14.41 0.53
C GLY A 121 -4.15 13.49 1.74
N LEU A 122 -3.54 12.31 1.67
CA LEU A 122 -3.41 11.47 2.86
C LEU A 122 -2.28 11.98 3.77
N GLU A 123 -2.48 11.86 5.08
CA GLU A 123 -1.53 12.24 6.10
C GLU A 123 -0.89 11.01 6.76
N PHE A 124 0.40 10.94 6.68
CA PHE A 124 1.18 9.92 7.39
C PHE A 124 2.67 10.23 7.36
#